data_eb14c957c039b5b06acb286f1811ac34
#
_entry.id   eb14c957c039b5b06acb286f1811ac34
#
_cell.length_a   1.000
_cell.length_b   1.000
_cell.length_c   1.000
_cell.angle_alpha   90.00
_cell.angle_beta   90.00
_cell.angle_gamma   90.00
#
_symmetry.space_group_name_H-M   'P 1'
#
loop_
_entity.id
_entity.type
_entity.pdbx_description
1 polymer ?
#
loop_
_entity_poly.entity_id
_entity_poly.type
_entity_poly.pdbx_seq_one_letter_code
_entity_poly.pdbx_strand_id
1 'polypeptide(L)'
;GLSVLFLGVLNRIMRVELGLDLLVVGLLVGAGHYLGALVAIPFGYFSDMRRIGGYRRTVYIVLGITVTGLILALSPWVARWLALAPTPLHVSAAFVFFLIEGIATFVAGTAYLALITDRTSPEERGPATGLVWTLMMVGIIVTGVGAAMFMRTYTFDRMVTLFTTGSAAALLLAVIALWQQEKRRHAEPYPQPASLHAALGLLARSQHSRRFAIFLMVGMCSYFMQDVILEPFGGEVFGLPPAETTRFNTYMGVGVGGGMLLGGMRLIPHLGKRRVAGLGCWIVVAAFAGLTASGFSHSARILVSTITLLGLGAGLF
;
A
#
# COMPACT_ATOMS: atom_id res chain seq x y z
N GLY A 1 -5.55 0.60 -5.51
CA GLY A 1 -5.61 1.63 -6.56
C GLY A 1 -5.04 2.97 -6.09
N LEU A 2 -5.58 3.58 -5.00
CA LEU A 2 -5.10 4.88 -4.50
C LEU A 2 -3.60 4.88 -4.16
N SER A 3 -3.09 3.79 -3.60
CA SER A 3 -1.66 3.65 -3.30
C SER A 3 -0.76 3.76 -4.54
N VAL A 4 -1.22 3.31 -5.71
CA VAL A 4 -0.47 3.46 -6.98
C VAL A 4 -0.33 4.92 -7.35
N LEU A 5 -1.40 5.71 -7.18
CA LEU A 5 -1.35 7.15 -7.44
C LEU A 5 -0.45 7.88 -6.45
N PHE A 6 -0.48 7.47 -5.18
CA PHE A 6 0.27 8.12 -4.11
C PHE A 6 1.75 7.71 -4.12
N LEU A 7 2.04 6.42 -3.91
CA LEU A 7 3.41 5.92 -3.78
C LEU A 7 4.17 5.88 -5.11
N GLY A 8 3.46 5.71 -6.22
CA GLY A 8 4.05 5.70 -7.55
C GLY A 8 4.02 7.07 -8.22
N VAL A 9 2.85 7.44 -8.75
CA VAL A 9 2.72 8.60 -9.64
C VAL A 9 3.12 9.91 -8.94
N LEU A 10 2.59 10.18 -7.73
CA LEU A 10 2.91 11.40 -6.98
C LEU A 10 4.39 11.46 -6.62
N ASN A 11 4.94 10.37 -6.07
CA ASN A 11 6.33 10.24 -5.69
C ASN A 11 7.27 10.60 -6.87
N ARG A 12 7.03 9.97 -8.01
CA ARG A 12 7.81 10.24 -9.22
C ARG A 12 7.68 11.70 -9.67
N ILE A 13 6.46 12.26 -9.71
CA ILE A 13 6.24 13.64 -10.16
C ILE A 13 6.93 14.62 -9.22
N MET A 14 6.85 14.43 -7.91
CA MET A 14 7.52 15.27 -6.93
C MET A 14 9.03 15.28 -7.16
N ARG A 15 9.62 14.14 -7.48
CA ARG A 15 11.06 14.01 -7.70
C ARG A 15 11.49 14.50 -9.09
N VAL A 16 10.88 13.97 -10.15
CA VAL A 16 11.38 14.15 -11.53
C VAL A 16 10.84 15.43 -12.16
N GLU A 17 9.54 15.72 -12.02
CA GLU A 17 8.91 16.86 -12.68
C GLU A 17 9.01 18.15 -11.86
N LEU A 18 8.92 18.03 -10.54
CA LEU A 18 8.97 19.17 -9.62
C LEU A 18 10.38 19.41 -9.04
N GLY A 19 11.33 18.49 -9.27
CA GLY A 19 12.73 18.64 -8.87
C GLY A 19 12.98 18.64 -7.36
N LEU A 20 12.06 18.10 -6.55
CA LEU A 20 12.23 18.02 -5.11
C LEU A 20 13.33 17.04 -4.75
N ASP A 21 14.04 17.30 -3.65
CA ASP A 21 15.08 16.40 -3.16
C ASP A 21 14.54 15.03 -2.82
N LEU A 22 15.28 13.96 -3.15
CA LEU A 22 14.88 12.57 -2.94
C LEU A 22 14.64 12.25 -1.45
N LEU A 23 15.43 12.83 -0.55
CA LEU A 23 15.24 12.66 0.89
C LEU A 23 13.94 13.30 1.35
N VAL A 24 13.60 14.47 0.82
CA VAL A 24 12.33 15.15 1.12
C VAL A 24 11.15 14.31 0.61
N VAL A 25 11.20 13.84 -0.63
CA VAL A 25 10.15 12.99 -1.20
C VAL A 25 10.02 11.67 -0.42
N GLY A 26 11.14 11.03 -0.11
CA GLY A 26 11.17 9.80 0.69
C GLY A 26 10.61 10.00 2.10
N LEU A 27 10.92 11.13 2.74
CA LEU A 27 10.36 11.48 4.04
C LEU A 27 8.84 11.69 3.97
N LEU A 28 8.38 12.42 2.97
CA LEU A 28 6.97 12.79 2.84
C LEU A 28 6.10 11.61 2.43
N VAL A 29 6.45 10.98 1.31
CA VAL A 29 5.65 9.90 0.71
C VAL A 29 5.93 8.57 1.39
N GLY A 30 7.20 8.26 1.70
CA GLY A 30 7.58 7.03 2.38
C GLY A 30 7.27 7.10 3.88
N ALA A 31 8.08 7.87 4.65
CA ALA A 31 7.94 7.88 6.09
C ALA A 31 6.58 8.45 6.55
N GLY A 32 6.08 9.53 5.93
CA GLY A 32 4.77 10.11 6.26
C GLY A 32 3.65 9.08 6.15
N HIS A 33 3.59 8.36 5.05
CA HIS A 33 2.57 7.31 4.83
C HIS A 33 2.74 6.13 5.81
N TYR A 34 3.93 5.50 5.84
CA TYR A 34 4.11 4.26 6.60
C TYR A 34 4.10 4.44 8.12
N LEU A 35 4.47 5.62 8.65
CA LEU A 35 4.30 5.93 10.08
C LEU A 35 2.83 5.92 10.50
N GLY A 36 1.90 6.17 9.58
CA GLY A 36 0.47 6.02 9.83
C GLY A 36 0.07 4.62 10.29
N ALA A 37 0.80 3.58 9.90
CA ALA A 37 0.56 2.20 10.32
C ALA A 37 0.70 2.03 11.85
N LEU A 38 1.59 2.77 12.51
CA LEU A 38 1.77 2.72 13.97
C LEU A 38 0.52 3.21 14.70
N VAL A 39 -0.15 4.22 14.14
CA VAL A 39 -1.38 4.80 14.70
C VAL A 39 -2.59 3.90 14.42
N ALA A 40 -2.57 3.13 13.33
CA ALA A 40 -3.65 2.20 13.00
C ALA A 40 -3.83 1.08 14.04
N ILE A 41 -2.77 0.68 14.75
CA ILE A 41 -2.84 -0.35 15.80
C ILE A 41 -3.81 0.05 16.92
N PRO A 42 -3.65 1.21 17.61
CA PRO A 42 -4.61 1.65 18.60
C PRO A 42 -6.01 1.92 18.01
N PHE A 43 -6.11 2.41 16.78
CA PHE A 43 -7.41 2.59 16.13
C PHE A 43 -8.12 1.27 15.83
N GLY A 44 -7.41 0.21 15.49
CA GLY A 44 -7.96 -1.14 15.42
C GLY A 44 -8.65 -1.54 16.73
N TYR A 45 -7.94 -1.35 17.86
CA TYR A 45 -8.48 -1.58 19.18
C TYR A 45 -9.69 -0.70 19.50
N PHE A 46 -9.65 0.60 19.17
CA PHE A 46 -10.80 1.50 19.35
C PHE A 46 -12.01 1.08 18.51
N SER A 47 -11.81 0.63 17.28
CA SER A 47 -12.89 0.15 16.42
C SER A 47 -13.53 -1.14 16.96
N ASP A 48 -12.76 -1.92 17.74
CA ASP A 48 -13.29 -3.10 18.43
C ASP A 48 -14.21 -2.73 19.59
N MET A 49 -13.90 -1.65 20.31
CA MET A 49 -14.61 -1.24 21.53
C MET A 49 -15.79 -0.30 21.27
N ARG A 50 -15.73 0.54 20.25
CA ARG A 50 -16.71 1.61 20.04
C ARG A 50 -17.47 1.44 18.74
N ARG A 51 -18.79 1.46 18.83
CA ARG A 51 -19.69 1.57 17.67
C ARG A 51 -20.03 3.03 17.47
N ILE A 52 -19.95 3.49 16.23
CA ILE A 52 -20.37 4.85 15.84
C ILE A 52 -21.63 4.71 15.00
N GLY A 53 -22.73 5.33 15.44
CA GLY A 53 -24.03 5.26 14.74
C GLY A 53 -24.62 3.84 14.63
N GLY A 54 -24.19 2.89 15.51
CA GLY A 54 -24.63 1.50 15.48
C GLY A 54 -23.78 0.58 14.58
N TYR A 55 -22.77 1.13 13.89
CA TYR A 55 -21.82 0.39 13.07
C TYR A 55 -20.47 0.27 13.77
N ARG A 56 -19.81 -0.88 13.63
CA ARG A 56 -18.53 -1.17 14.27
C ARG A 56 -17.35 -0.94 13.35
N ARG A 57 -17.44 -1.33 12.09
CA ARG A 57 -16.34 -1.27 11.10
C ARG A 57 -16.60 -0.25 9.98
N THR A 58 -17.80 -0.24 9.46
CA THR A 58 -18.17 0.54 8.26
C THR A 58 -17.81 2.02 8.40
N VAL A 59 -18.06 2.64 9.57
CA VAL A 59 -17.78 4.07 9.76
C VAL A 59 -16.28 4.37 9.67
N TYR A 60 -15.44 3.53 10.28
CA TYR A 60 -13.97 3.70 10.23
C TYR A 60 -13.43 3.52 8.82
N ILE A 61 -14.00 2.58 8.04
CA ILE A 61 -13.62 2.35 6.64
C ILE A 61 -14.01 3.57 5.81
N VAL A 62 -15.26 4.03 5.91
CA VAL A 62 -15.76 5.18 5.13
C VAL A 62 -15.00 6.45 5.47
N LEU A 63 -14.79 6.75 6.75
CA LEU A 63 -14.02 7.92 7.17
C LEU A 63 -12.58 7.85 6.67
N GLY A 64 -11.91 6.70 6.82
CA GLY A 64 -10.56 6.53 6.36
C GLY A 64 -10.43 6.70 4.84
N ILE A 65 -11.29 6.05 4.05
CA ILE A 65 -11.26 6.19 2.58
C ILE A 65 -11.61 7.62 2.14
N THR A 66 -12.54 8.29 2.84
CA THR A 66 -12.90 9.68 2.53
C THR A 66 -11.71 10.61 2.78
N VAL A 67 -11.05 10.49 3.95
CA VAL A 67 -9.87 11.29 4.27
C VAL A 67 -8.71 11.00 3.30
N THR A 68 -8.41 9.73 3.04
CA THR A 68 -7.40 9.32 2.05
C THR A 68 -7.71 9.92 0.68
N GLY A 69 -8.96 9.81 0.21
CA GLY A 69 -9.37 10.35 -1.08
C GLY A 69 -9.27 11.86 -1.17
N LEU A 70 -9.66 12.58 -0.13
CA LEU A 70 -9.53 14.05 -0.07
C LEU A 70 -8.07 14.49 -0.09
N ILE A 71 -7.23 13.86 0.72
CA ILE A 71 -5.79 14.18 0.78
C ILE A 71 -5.14 13.85 -0.56
N LEU A 72 -5.45 12.72 -1.16
CA LEU A 72 -4.93 12.36 -2.47
C LEU A 72 -5.39 13.34 -3.56
N ALA A 73 -6.66 13.73 -3.58
CA ALA A 73 -7.17 14.73 -4.51
C ALA A 73 -6.45 16.09 -4.36
N LEU A 74 -6.09 16.49 -3.14
CA LEU A 74 -5.38 17.75 -2.86
C LEU A 74 -3.86 17.66 -3.04
N SER A 75 -3.30 16.45 -3.08
CA SER A 75 -1.84 16.25 -3.11
C SER A 75 -1.11 16.92 -4.30
N PRO A 76 -1.71 17.08 -5.52
CA PRO A 76 -1.06 17.82 -6.60
C PRO A 76 -0.75 19.28 -6.23
N TRP A 77 -1.69 19.94 -5.56
CA TRP A 77 -1.49 21.34 -5.14
C TRP A 77 -0.48 21.44 -4.00
N VAL A 78 -0.51 20.53 -3.05
CA VAL A 78 0.47 20.48 -1.95
C VAL A 78 1.88 20.24 -2.51
N ALA A 79 2.05 19.32 -3.46
CA ALA A 79 3.31 19.03 -4.10
C ALA A 79 3.85 20.27 -4.86
N ARG A 80 2.98 20.96 -5.63
CA ARG A 80 3.33 22.19 -6.33
C ARG A 80 3.69 23.34 -5.39
N TRP A 81 2.89 23.52 -4.33
CA TRP A 81 3.16 24.52 -3.30
C TRP A 81 4.52 24.29 -2.62
N LEU A 82 4.83 23.05 -2.28
CA LEU A 82 6.12 22.68 -1.71
C LEU A 82 7.29 22.93 -2.67
N ALA A 83 7.10 22.67 -3.96
CA ALA A 83 8.13 22.88 -4.98
C ALA A 83 8.48 24.38 -5.19
N LEU A 84 7.51 25.27 -4.95
CA LEU A 84 7.74 26.72 -5.06
C LEU A 84 8.68 27.27 -3.96
N ALA A 85 8.63 26.69 -2.77
CA ALA A 85 9.44 27.12 -1.63
C ALA A 85 9.65 25.95 -0.64
N PRO A 86 10.65 25.08 -0.83
CA PRO A 86 10.88 23.92 0.04
C PRO A 86 11.55 24.31 1.37
N THR A 87 10.91 25.20 2.12
CA THR A 87 11.39 25.57 3.47
C THR A 87 11.08 24.48 4.49
N PRO A 88 11.79 24.43 5.63
CA PRO A 88 11.49 23.46 6.69
C PRO A 88 10.03 23.50 7.16
N LEU A 89 9.39 24.68 7.17
CA LEU A 89 7.98 24.83 7.53
C LEU A 89 7.07 24.16 6.49
N HIS A 90 7.32 24.37 5.18
CA HIS A 90 6.54 23.75 4.12
C HIS A 90 6.70 22.24 4.12
N VAL A 91 7.92 21.74 4.32
CA VAL A 91 8.20 20.29 4.44
C VAL A 91 7.46 19.70 5.64
N SER A 92 7.50 20.36 6.80
CA SER A 92 6.80 19.88 8.00
C SER A 92 5.28 19.85 7.82
N ALA A 93 4.71 20.88 7.20
CA ALA A 93 3.28 20.93 6.92
C ALA A 93 2.86 19.83 5.91
N ALA A 94 3.63 19.63 4.85
CA ALA A 94 3.41 18.54 3.90
C ALA A 94 3.58 17.17 4.54
N PHE A 95 4.54 17.02 5.47
CA PHE A 95 4.72 15.77 6.22
C PHE A 95 3.49 15.43 7.06
N VAL A 96 2.95 16.39 7.81
CA VAL A 96 1.71 16.19 8.58
C VAL A 96 0.55 15.84 7.65
N PHE A 97 0.43 16.49 6.51
CA PHE A 97 -0.60 16.22 5.52
C PHE A 97 -0.53 14.78 5.01
N PHE A 98 0.64 14.28 4.63
CA PHE A 98 0.83 12.90 4.17
C PHE A 98 0.82 11.87 5.30
N LEU A 99 1.19 12.24 6.52
CA LEU A 99 1.00 11.39 7.69
C LEU A 99 -0.48 11.12 7.98
N ILE A 100 -1.36 12.13 7.83
CA ILE A 100 -2.81 11.96 7.98
C ILE A 100 -3.35 11.02 6.88
N GLU A 101 -2.84 11.11 5.66
CA GLU A 101 -3.16 10.15 4.57
C GLU A 101 -2.82 8.71 4.99
N GLY A 102 -1.59 8.50 5.47
CA GLY A 102 -1.14 7.19 5.94
C GLY A 102 -2.01 6.66 7.09
N ILE A 103 -2.28 7.47 8.11
CA ILE A 103 -3.17 7.09 9.21
C ILE A 103 -4.54 6.67 8.69
N ALA A 104 -5.15 7.47 7.81
CA ALA A 104 -6.47 7.21 7.26
C ALA A 104 -6.51 5.91 6.44
N THR A 105 -5.50 5.70 5.60
CA THR A 105 -5.35 4.49 4.78
C THR A 105 -5.21 3.23 5.65
N PHE A 106 -4.33 3.25 6.64
CA PHE A 106 -4.12 2.07 7.49
C PHE A 106 -5.27 1.81 8.45
N VAL A 107 -5.96 2.85 8.95
CA VAL A 107 -7.18 2.70 9.75
C VAL A 107 -8.30 2.05 8.91
N ALA A 108 -8.52 2.53 7.67
CA ALA A 108 -9.49 1.93 6.78
C ALA A 108 -9.15 0.47 6.46
N GLY A 109 -7.87 0.19 6.14
CA GLY A 109 -7.40 -1.16 5.83
C GLY A 109 -7.56 -2.13 6.98
N THR A 110 -7.18 -1.74 8.20
CA THR A 110 -7.33 -2.56 9.42
C THR A 110 -8.79 -2.85 9.72
N ALA A 111 -9.67 -1.83 9.65
CA ALA A 111 -11.09 -2.00 9.86
C ALA A 111 -11.73 -2.90 8.79
N TYR A 112 -11.27 -2.82 7.53
CA TYR A 112 -11.74 -3.64 6.42
C TYR A 112 -11.36 -5.11 6.61
N LEU A 113 -10.12 -5.43 6.97
CA LEU A 113 -9.68 -6.80 7.25
C LEU A 113 -10.45 -7.39 8.43
N ALA A 114 -10.72 -6.58 9.46
CA ALA A 114 -11.54 -6.99 10.58
C ALA A 114 -13.01 -7.25 10.16
N LEU A 115 -13.58 -6.45 9.25
CA LEU A 115 -14.92 -6.66 8.71
C LEU A 115 -15.02 -8.00 7.97
N ILE A 116 -14.01 -8.37 7.16
CA ILE A 116 -13.96 -9.67 6.49
C ILE A 116 -14.00 -10.79 7.52
N THR A 117 -13.17 -10.70 8.57
CA THR A 117 -13.12 -11.70 9.64
C THR A 117 -14.45 -11.82 10.40
N ASP A 118 -15.12 -10.68 10.63
CA ASP A 118 -16.41 -10.62 11.33
C ASP A 118 -17.58 -11.18 10.47
N ARG A 119 -17.38 -11.30 9.13
CA ARG A 119 -18.41 -11.71 8.16
C ARG A 119 -18.22 -13.11 7.61
N THR A 120 -17.09 -13.74 7.88
CA THR A 120 -16.76 -15.08 7.36
C THR A 120 -16.64 -16.10 8.49
N SER A 121 -17.13 -17.33 8.25
CA SER A 121 -16.86 -18.47 9.13
C SER A 121 -15.37 -18.83 9.08
N PRO A 122 -14.83 -19.57 10.06
CA PRO A 122 -13.43 -20.00 10.04
C PRO A 122 -13.02 -20.72 8.75
N GLU A 123 -13.92 -21.49 8.16
CA GLU A 123 -13.72 -22.26 6.92
C GLU A 123 -13.68 -21.36 5.68
N GLU A 124 -14.47 -20.29 5.67
CA GLU A 124 -14.59 -19.35 4.54
C GLU A 124 -13.52 -18.25 4.55
N ARG A 125 -12.82 -18.03 5.67
CA ARG A 125 -11.81 -16.96 5.81
C ARG A 125 -10.70 -17.06 4.77
N GLY A 126 -10.22 -18.26 4.47
CA GLY A 126 -9.18 -18.48 3.46
C GLY A 126 -9.62 -18.04 2.07
N PRO A 127 -10.71 -18.61 1.52
CA PRO A 127 -11.25 -18.17 0.23
C PRO A 127 -11.60 -16.69 0.16
N ALA A 128 -12.24 -16.13 1.20
CA ALA A 128 -12.58 -14.70 1.25
C ALA A 128 -11.35 -13.79 1.21
N THR A 129 -10.33 -14.12 2.00
CA THR A 129 -9.06 -13.39 1.99
C THR A 129 -8.39 -13.49 0.63
N GLY A 130 -8.34 -14.67 0.02
CA GLY A 130 -7.80 -14.87 -1.33
C GLY A 130 -8.51 -14.03 -2.38
N LEU A 131 -9.84 -13.95 -2.35
CA LEU A 131 -10.63 -13.10 -3.24
C LEU A 131 -10.29 -11.61 -3.06
N VAL A 132 -10.20 -11.15 -1.81
CA VAL A 132 -9.88 -9.74 -1.51
C VAL A 132 -8.50 -9.36 -2.02
N TRP A 133 -7.48 -10.20 -1.80
CA TRP A 133 -6.14 -9.96 -2.31
C TRP A 133 -6.09 -9.99 -3.84
N THR A 134 -6.83 -10.91 -4.48
CA THR A 134 -6.95 -10.96 -5.94
C THR A 134 -7.58 -9.67 -6.48
N LEU A 135 -8.69 -9.20 -5.90
CA LEU A 135 -9.33 -7.95 -6.30
C LEU A 135 -8.42 -6.73 -6.04
N MET A 136 -7.61 -6.76 -4.98
CA MET A 136 -6.62 -5.73 -4.73
C MET A 136 -5.55 -5.70 -5.85
N MET A 137 -5.04 -6.85 -6.29
CA MET A 137 -4.07 -6.92 -7.39
C MET A 137 -4.69 -6.43 -8.71
N VAL A 138 -5.92 -6.84 -9.01
CA VAL A 138 -6.66 -6.32 -10.18
C VAL A 138 -6.80 -4.79 -10.09
N GLY A 139 -7.14 -4.25 -8.92
CA GLY A 139 -7.23 -2.81 -8.69
C GLY A 139 -5.90 -2.08 -8.90
N ILE A 140 -4.77 -2.66 -8.49
CA ILE A 140 -3.43 -2.13 -8.73
C ILE A 140 -3.12 -2.09 -10.23
N ILE A 141 -3.34 -3.20 -10.93
CA ILE A 141 -3.09 -3.32 -12.37
C ILE A 141 -3.95 -2.34 -13.17
N VAL A 142 -5.25 -2.30 -12.90
CA VAL A 142 -6.19 -1.40 -13.60
C VAL A 142 -5.82 0.06 -13.37
N THR A 143 -5.48 0.43 -12.13
CA THR A 143 -5.06 1.80 -11.82
C THR A 143 -3.72 2.15 -12.46
N GLY A 144 -2.76 1.23 -12.45
CA GLY A 144 -1.45 1.42 -13.10
C GLY A 144 -1.57 1.61 -14.60
N VAL A 145 -2.37 0.76 -15.29
CA VAL A 145 -2.63 0.90 -16.73
C VAL A 145 -3.40 2.18 -17.03
N GLY A 146 -4.46 2.47 -16.27
CA GLY A 146 -5.29 3.68 -16.47
C GLY A 146 -4.48 4.96 -16.27
N ALA A 147 -3.70 5.04 -15.20
CA ALA A 147 -2.83 6.17 -14.93
C ALA A 147 -1.75 6.33 -16.01
N ALA A 148 -1.12 5.23 -16.46
CA ALA A 148 -0.14 5.26 -17.54
C ALA A 148 -0.74 5.76 -18.86
N MET A 149 -1.96 5.36 -19.21
CA MET A 149 -2.65 5.84 -20.42
C MET A 149 -2.99 7.33 -20.31
N PHE A 150 -3.41 7.78 -19.15
CA PHE A 150 -3.82 9.16 -18.92
C PHE A 150 -2.62 10.12 -18.82
N MET A 151 -1.51 9.66 -18.23
CA MET A 151 -0.29 10.44 -17.99
C MET A 151 0.78 10.26 -19.08
N ARG A 152 0.39 10.01 -20.33
CA ARG A 152 1.34 9.90 -21.46
C ARG A 152 2.26 11.11 -21.59
N THR A 153 1.72 12.30 -21.33
CA THR A 153 2.48 13.53 -21.18
C THR A 153 2.10 14.18 -19.86
N TYR A 154 3.08 14.58 -19.08
CA TYR A 154 2.84 15.28 -17.83
C TYR A 154 2.27 16.65 -18.11
N THR A 155 1.12 16.95 -17.50
CA THR A 155 0.61 18.30 -17.30
C THR A 155 -0.02 18.36 -15.92
N PHE A 156 0.06 19.53 -15.28
CA PHE A 156 -0.52 19.69 -13.95
C PHE A 156 -2.02 19.39 -13.94
N ASP A 157 -2.77 19.83 -14.94
CA ASP A 157 -4.21 19.60 -15.05
C ASP A 157 -4.56 18.11 -15.20
N ARG A 158 -3.76 17.35 -15.95
CA ARG A 158 -3.93 15.90 -16.04
C ARG A 158 -3.68 15.22 -14.69
N MET A 159 -2.65 15.65 -13.98
CA MET A 159 -2.38 15.13 -12.65
C MET A 159 -3.56 15.40 -11.72
N VAL A 160 -4.05 16.65 -11.66
CA VAL A 160 -5.22 17.02 -10.86
C VAL A 160 -6.43 16.19 -11.24
N THR A 161 -6.74 16.07 -12.53
CA THR A 161 -7.88 15.28 -13.02
C THR A 161 -7.75 13.80 -12.64
N LEU A 162 -6.57 13.20 -12.82
CA LEU A 162 -6.34 11.79 -12.47
C LEU A 162 -6.54 11.55 -10.97
N PHE A 163 -6.00 12.42 -10.14
CA PHE A 163 -6.07 12.26 -8.69
C PHE A 163 -7.48 12.51 -8.14
N THR A 164 -8.18 13.50 -8.64
CA THR A 164 -9.56 13.79 -8.25
C THR A 164 -10.54 12.72 -8.72
N THR A 165 -10.47 12.32 -9.99
CA THR A 165 -11.35 11.26 -10.54
C THR A 165 -11.04 9.90 -9.92
N GLY A 166 -9.77 9.56 -9.71
CA GLY A 166 -9.36 8.33 -9.04
C GLY A 166 -9.86 8.26 -7.60
N SER A 167 -9.75 9.37 -6.85
CA SER A 167 -10.27 9.46 -5.48
C SER A 167 -11.80 9.34 -5.44
N ALA A 168 -12.50 10.03 -6.33
CA ALA A 168 -13.95 9.96 -6.43
C ALA A 168 -14.43 8.55 -6.79
N ALA A 169 -13.78 7.89 -7.76
CA ALA A 169 -14.09 6.52 -8.15
C ALA A 169 -13.86 5.54 -7.01
N ALA A 170 -12.75 5.67 -6.27
CA ALA A 170 -12.46 4.81 -5.13
C ALA A 170 -13.48 4.98 -3.99
N LEU A 171 -13.88 6.22 -3.70
CA LEU A 171 -14.91 6.49 -2.70
C LEU A 171 -16.27 5.91 -3.12
N LEU A 172 -16.66 6.10 -4.38
CA LEU A 172 -17.89 5.52 -4.91
C LEU A 172 -17.90 3.99 -4.81
N LEU A 173 -16.82 3.34 -5.23
CA LEU A 173 -16.66 1.88 -5.14
C LEU A 173 -16.70 1.41 -3.68
N ALA A 174 -16.09 2.14 -2.75
CA ALA A 174 -16.12 1.80 -1.34
C ALA A 174 -17.54 1.90 -0.75
N VAL A 175 -18.28 2.96 -1.10
CA VAL A 175 -19.68 3.11 -0.65
C VAL A 175 -20.54 1.97 -1.18
N ILE A 176 -20.40 1.63 -2.48
CA ILE A 176 -21.13 0.52 -3.09
C ILE A 176 -20.77 -0.81 -2.41
N ALA A 177 -19.46 -1.07 -2.22
CA ALA A 177 -18.98 -2.32 -1.61
C ALA A 177 -19.40 -2.48 -0.14
N LEU A 178 -19.52 -1.38 0.60
CA LEU A 178 -19.92 -1.39 2.01
C LEU A 178 -21.46 -1.37 2.20
N TRP A 179 -22.20 -1.19 1.11
CA TRP A 179 -23.67 -1.12 1.18
C TRP A 179 -24.22 -2.40 1.80
N GLN A 180 -24.94 -2.24 2.92
CA GLN A 180 -25.57 -3.35 3.68
C GLN A 180 -24.62 -4.45 4.20
N GLN A 181 -23.29 -4.23 4.17
CA GLN A 181 -22.34 -5.21 4.68
C GLN A 181 -22.40 -5.36 6.20
N GLU A 182 -22.73 -4.32 6.92
CA GLU A 182 -22.86 -4.37 8.38
C GLU A 182 -24.27 -4.01 8.81
N LYS A 183 -24.92 -4.90 9.60
CA LYS A 183 -26.23 -4.63 10.18
C LYS A 183 -26.07 -3.69 11.38
N ARG A 184 -26.91 -2.66 11.43
CA ARG A 184 -26.98 -1.74 12.56
C ARG A 184 -27.45 -2.52 13.80
N ARG A 185 -26.59 -2.65 14.81
CA ARG A 185 -26.92 -3.29 16.08
C ARG A 185 -26.81 -2.29 17.22
N HIS A 186 -27.81 -2.22 18.07
CA HIS A 186 -27.76 -1.50 19.35
C HIS A 186 -26.94 -2.33 20.34
N ALA A 187 -26.25 -1.67 21.25
CA ALA A 187 -25.19 -2.21 22.09
C ALA A 187 -25.54 -3.52 22.80
N GLU A 188 -24.94 -4.64 22.36
CA GLU A 188 -24.71 -5.78 23.25
C GLU A 188 -23.32 -5.58 23.87
N PRO A 189 -23.17 -5.89 25.20
CA PRO A 189 -21.86 -5.86 25.84
C PRO A 189 -20.94 -6.88 25.14
N TYR A 190 -19.88 -6.39 24.52
CA TYR A 190 -18.85 -7.27 23.95
C TYR A 190 -17.91 -7.72 25.07
N PRO A 191 -17.42 -8.98 25.05
CA PRO A 191 -16.34 -9.39 25.95
C PRO A 191 -15.20 -8.40 25.78
N GLN A 192 -14.76 -7.78 26.87
CA GLN A 192 -13.68 -6.78 26.80
C GLN A 192 -12.46 -7.45 26.17
N PRO A 193 -11.94 -6.94 25.04
CA PRO A 193 -10.72 -7.48 24.47
C PRO A 193 -9.59 -7.28 25.48
N ALA A 194 -8.69 -8.26 25.56
CA ALA A 194 -7.48 -8.13 26.37
C ALA A 194 -6.81 -6.80 26.04
N SER A 195 -6.33 -6.08 27.07
CA SER A 195 -5.72 -4.76 26.84
C SER A 195 -4.61 -4.88 25.79
N LEU A 196 -4.42 -3.85 24.97
CA LEU A 196 -3.33 -3.80 23.97
C LEU A 196 -1.98 -4.17 24.60
N HIS A 197 -1.76 -3.74 25.85
CA HIS A 197 -0.56 -4.07 26.62
C HIS A 197 -0.45 -5.57 26.93
N ALA A 198 -1.55 -6.23 27.25
CA ALA A 198 -1.57 -7.68 27.48
C ALA A 198 -1.32 -8.46 26.19
N ALA A 199 -1.88 -8.01 25.06
CA ALA A 199 -1.65 -8.64 23.75
C ALA A 199 -0.19 -8.49 23.29
N LEU A 200 0.40 -7.30 23.43
CA LEU A 200 1.83 -7.06 23.17
C LEU A 200 2.73 -7.84 24.13
N GLY A 201 2.34 -7.95 25.41
CA GLY A 201 3.02 -8.77 26.41
C GLY A 201 3.06 -10.25 26.05
N LEU A 202 1.98 -10.81 25.53
CA LEU A 202 1.93 -12.19 25.03
C LEU A 202 2.87 -12.41 23.82
N LEU A 203 2.89 -11.46 22.89
CA LEU A 203 3.81 -11.49 21.75
C LEU A 203 5.28 -11.45 22.20
N ALA A 204 5.61 -10.61 23.18
CA ALA A 204 6.97 -10.46 23.71
C ALA A 204 7.46 -11.68 24.49
N ARG A 205 6.56 -12.40 25.18
CA ARG A 205 6.90 -13.59 26.01
C ARG A 205 7.22 -14.82 25.17
N SER A 206 6.61 -15.01 24.02
CA SER A 206 6.88 -16.15 23.14
C SER A 206 8.07 -15.87 22.21
N GLN A 207 9.15 -16.61 22.35
CA GLN A 207 10.33 -16.47 21.49
C GLN A 207 10.01 -16.73 20.01
N HIS A 208 9.12 -17.68 19.71
CA HIS A 208 8.66 -17.99 18.35
C HIS A 208 7.86 -16.82 17.75
N SER A 209 6.91 -16.28 18.50
CA SER A 209 6.08 -15.16 18.06
C SER A 209 6.91 -13.89 17.84
N ARG A 210 7.88 -13.64 18.73
CA ARG A 210 8.80 -12.50 18.60
C ARG A 210 9.71 -12.63 17.38
N ARG A 211 10.31 -13.79 17.13
CA ARG A 211 11.13 -14.03 15.94
C ARG A 211 10.32 -13.88 14.66
N PHE A 212 9.09 -14.39 14.65
CA PHE A 212 8.19 -14.27 13.50
C PHE A 212 7.77 -12.82 13.27
N ALA A 213 7.45 -12.06 14.32
CA ALA A 213 7.12 -10.64 14.21
C ALA A 213 8.31 -9.81 13.69
N ILE A 214 9.54 -10.06 14.17
CA ILE A 214 10.76 -9.40 13.67
C ILE A 214 10.97 -9.75 12.19
N PHE A 215 10.84 -11.02 11.82
CA PHE A 215 10.98 -11.47 10.43
C PHE A 215 9.99 -10.75 9.51
N LEU A 216 8.71 -10.69 9.90
CA LEU A 216 7.70 -9.97 9.13
C LEU A 216 8.00 -8.48 9.05
N MET A 217 8.37 -7.85 10.17
CA MET A 217 8.65 -6.42 10.20
C MET A 217 9.83 -6.06 9.29
N VAL A 218 10.95 -6.78 9.41
CA VAL A 218 12.14 -6.55 8.59
C VAL A 218 11.85 -6.84 7.12
N GLY A 219 11.17 -7.95 6.82
CA GLY A 219 10.80 -8.33 5.45
C GLY A 219 9.87 -7.31 4.80
N MET A 220 8.83 -6.87 5.50
CA MET A 220 7.90 -5.86 5.00
C MET A 220 8.56 -4.48 4.82
N CYS A 221 9.36 -4.02 5.80
CA CYS A 221 10.12 -2.78 5.66
C CYS A 221 11.05 -2.82 4.44
N SER A 222 11.80 -3.91 4.27
CA SER A 222 12.70 -4.08 3.12
C SER A 222 11.95 -4.09 1.79
N TYR A 223 10.81 -4.78 1.75
CA TYR A 223 9.98 -4.84 0.55
C TYR A 223 9.38 -3.48 0.20
N PHE A 224 8.79 -2.78 1.17
CA PHE A 224 8.12 -1.49 0.91
C PHE A 224 9.10 -0.34 0.62
N MET A 225 10.39 -0.47 0.94
CA MET A 225 11.39 0.54 0.52
C MET A 225 11.41 0.77 -1.00
N GLN A 226 11.11 -0.25 -1.80
CA GLN A 226 11.07 -0.11 -3.25
C GLN A 226 9.95 0.84 -3.74
N ASP A 227 8.84 0.96 -3.01
CA ASP A 227 7.73 1.85 -3.39
C ASP A 227 8.15 3.32 -3.48
N VAL A 228 9.15 3.70 -2.66
CA VAL A 228 9.69 5.07 -2.65
C VAL A 228 10.71 5.30 -3.77
N ILE A 229 11.47 4.26 -4.14
CA ILE A 229 12.66 4.40 -4.99
C ILE A 229 12.37 4.04 -6.45
N LEU A 230 11.50 3.07 -6.71
CA LEU A 230 11.40 2.41 -8.01
C LEU A 230 10.95 3.33 -9.16
N GLU A 231 9.91 4.13 -8.95
CA GLU A 231 9.43 5.04 -10.00
C GLU A 231 10.37 6.25 -10.23
N PRO A 232 10.91 6.93 -9.18
CA PRO A 232 11.97 7.91 -9.34
C PRO A 232 13.20 7.35 -10.05
N PHE A 233 13.65 6.15 -9.71
CA PHE A 233 14.78 5.48 -10.36
C PHE A 233 14.56 5.29 -11.87
N GLY A 234 13.36 4.87 -12.28
CA GLY A 234 12.98 4.78 -13.69
C GLY A 234 13.03 6.15 -14.40
N GLY A 235 12.59 7.20 -13.72
CA GLY A 235 12.63 8.56 -14.26
C GLY A 235 14.02 9.16 -14.35
N GLU A 236 14.84 9.03 -13.31
CA GLU A 236 16.18 9.65 -13.22
C GLU A 236 17.24 8.89 -14.01
N VAL A 237 17.30 7.57 -13.86
CA VAL A 237 18.38 6.76 -14.43
C VAL A 237 18.11 6.40 -15.88
N PHE A 238 16.84 6.16 -16.22
CA PHE A 238 16.44 5.72 -17.55
C PHE A 238 15.77 6.81 -18.40
N GLY A 239 15.46 7.98 -17.81
CA GLY A 239 14.75 9.07 -18.52
C GLY A 239 13.32 8.70 -18.92
N LEU A 240 12.71 7.71 -18.27
CA LEU A 240 11.39 7.21 -18.66
C LEU A 240 10.28 8.22 -18.30
N PRO A 241 9.31 8.43 -19.19
CA PRO A 241 8.16 9.30 -18.90
C PRO A 241 7.25 8.69 -17.82
N PRO A 242 6.37 9.49 -17.18
CA PRO A 242 5.44 9.03 -16.14
C PRO A 242 4.61 7.83 -16.55
N ALA A 243 4.17 7.81 -17.82
CA ALA A 243 3.37 6.71 -18.36
C ALA A 243 4.10 5.36 -18.34
N GLU A 244 5.42 5.36 -18.49
CA GLU A 244 6.21 4.12 -18.49
C GLU A 244 6.58 3.69 -17.08
N THR A 245 6.98 4.62 -16.20
CA THR A 245 7.29 4.29 -14.80
C THR A 245 6.06 3.83 -14.03
N THR A 246 4.88 4.39 -14.27
CA THR A 246 3.63 3.92 -13.66
C THR A 246 3.26 2.49 -14.06
N ARG A 247 3.71 1.99 -15.23
CA ARG A 247 3.55 0.58 -15.62
C ARG A 247 4.33 -0.38 -14.71
N PHE A 248 5.32 0.10 -13.97
CA PHE A 248 6.05 -0.73 -13.01
C PHE A 248 5.11 -1.36 -11.98
N ASN A 249 4.09 -0.62 -11.54
CA ASN A 249 3.04 -1.15 -10.66
C ASN A 249 2.26 -2.30 -11.33
N THR A 250 2.04 -2.23 -12.64
CA THR A 250 1.40 -3.31 -13.40
C THR A 250 2.30 -4.54 -13.47
N TYR A 251 3.57 -4.38 -13.83
CA TYR A 251 4.54 -5.48 -13.90
C TYR A 251 4.74 -6.15 -12.54
N MET A 252 4.82 -5.35 -11.49
CA MET A 252 4.90 -5.84 -10.13
C MET A 252 3.62 -6.58 -9.72
N GLY A 253 2.44 -6.01 -10.00
CA GLY A 253 1.15 -6.65 -9.70
C GLY A 253 0.99 -8.00 -10.39
N VAL A 254 1.40 -8.12 -11.65
CA VAL A 254 1.43 -9.40 -12.39
C VAL A 254 2.39 -10.38 -11.71
N GLY A 255 3.59 -9.92 -11.32
CA GLY A 255 4.55 -10.73 -10.57
C GLY A 255 3.97 -11.24 -9.25
N VAL A 256 3.40 -10.36 -8.43
CA VAL A 256 2.78 -10.71 -7.13
C VAL A 256 1.64 -11.72 -7.32
N GLY A 257 0.73 -11.46 -8.26
CA GLY A 257 -0.36 -12.38 -8.56
C GLY A 257 0.15 -13.75 -9.03
N GLY A 258 1.16 -13.77 -9.91
CA GLY A 258 1.82 -15.00 -10.34
C GLY A 258 2.49 -15.76 -9.19
N GLY A 259 3.19 -15.06 -8.30
CA GLY A 259 3.81 -15.61 -7.10
C GLY A 259 2.78 -16.23 -6.14
N MET A 260 1.69 -15.52 -5.86
CA MET A 260 0.59 -16.02 -5.03
C MET A 260 -0.05 -17.29 -5.60
N LEU A 261 -0.33 -17.30 -6.91
CA LEU A 261 -0.91 -18.48 -7.57
C LEU A 261 0.05 -19.67 -7.57
N LEU A 262 1.31 -19.45 -7.96
CA LEU A 262 2.34 -20.51 -7.95
C LEU A 262 2.61 -21.01 -6.54
N GLY A 263 2.72 -20.10 -5.58
CA GLY A 263 2.91 -20.42 -4.16
C GLY A 263 1.75 -21.22 -3.60
N GLY A 264 0.54 -20.70 -3.74
CA GLY A 264 -0.67 -21.32 -3.17
C GLY A 264 -1.03 -22.65 -3.80
N MET A 265 -0.99 -22.73 -5.15
CA MET A 265 -1.47 -23.93 -5.88
C MET A 265 -0.43 -25.05 -6.00
N ARG A 266 0.86 -24.70 -6.12
CA ARG A 266 1.91 -25.69 -6.41
C ARG A 266 2.98 -25.79 -5.34
N LEU A 267 3.58 -24.67 -4.94
CA LEU A 267 4.80 -24.74 -4.13
C LEU A 267 4.51 -25.06 -2.66
N ILE A 268 3.51 -24.47 -2.06
CA ILE A 268 3.15 -24.73 -0.65
C ILE A 268 2.76 -26.17 -0.39
N PRO A 269 1.92 -26.83 -1.22
CA PRO A 269 1.58 -28.25 -1.01
C PRO A 269 2.79 -29.20 -1.06
N HIS A 270 3.81 -28.88 -1.88
CA HIS A 270 4.98 -29.76 -2.07
C HIS A 270 6.16 -29.40 -1.17
N LEU A 271 6.44 -28.11 -0.94
CA LEU A 271 7.62 -27.63 -0.22
C LEU A 271 7.33 -27.16 1.20
N GLY A 272 6.05 -26.87 1.50
CA GLY A 272 5.62 -26.29 2.77
C GLY A 272 5.86 -24.77 2.83
N LYS A 273 5.04 -24.09 3.65
CA LYS A 273 4.98 -22.60 3.76
C LYS A 273 6.35 -21.96 4.04
N ARG A 274 7.14 -22.54 4.97
CA ARG A 274 8.45 -21.98 5.38
C ARG A 274 9.47 -21.94 4.24
N ARG A 275 9.55 -23.02 3.42
CA ARG A 275 10.48 -23.07 2.28
C ARG A 275 10.06 -22.13 1.17
N VAL A 276 8.75 -22.03 0.91
CA VAL A 276 8.21 -21.13 -0.13
C VAL A 276 8.46 -19.67 0.25
N ALA A 277 8.22 -19.28 1.49
CA ALA A 277 8.55 -17.93 1.96
C ALA A 277 10.06 -17.64 1.87
N GLY A 278 10.92 -18.62 2.21
CA GLY A 278 12.37 -18.49 2.04
C GLY A 278 12.79 -18.31 0.58
N LEU A 279 12.18 -19.06 -0.36
CA LEU A 279 12.38 -18.86 -1.79
C LEU A 279 11.96 -17.47 -2.25
N GLY A 280 10.81 -16.98 -1.76
CA GLY A 280 10.35 -15.61 -2.02
C GLY A 280 11.39 -14.58 -1.62
N CYS A 281 11.96 -14.68 -0.41
CA CYS A 281 13.03 -13.79 0.05
C CYS A 281 14.25 -13.80 -0.87
N TRP A 282 14.72 -14.99 -1.29
CA TRP A 282 15.87 -15.09 -2.20
C TRP A 282 15.59 -14.49 -3.58
N ILE A 283 14.37 -14.67 -4.09
CA ILE A 283 13.94 -14.04 -5.36
C ILE A 283 13.93 -12.51 -5.22
N VAL A 284 13.45 -11.98 -4.10
CA VAL A 284 13.48 -10.53 -3.82
C VAL A 284 14.93 -10.01 -3.80
N VAL A 285 15.86 -10.72 -3.12
CA VAL A 285 17.29 -10.35 -3.12
C VAL A 285 17.87 -10.36 -4.53
N ALA A 286 17.61 -11.39 -5.32
CA ALA A 286 18.05 -11.47 -6.70
C ALA A 286 17.45 -10.34 -7.56
N ALA A 287 16.19 -9.98 -7.35
CA ALA A 287 15.53 -8.88 -8.03
C ALA A 287 16.18 -7.53 -7.70
N PHE A 288 16.48 -7.23 -6.44
CA PHE A 288 17.19 -6.00 -6.08
C PHE A 288 18.61 -5.96 -6.69
N ALA A 289 19.35 -7.07 -6.70
CA ALA A 289 20.62 -7.14 -7.39
C ALA A 289 20.48 -6.88 -8.91
N GLY A 290 19.44 -7.43 -9.52
CA GLY A 290 19.11 -7.18 -10.92
C GLY A 290 18.70 -5.74 -11.20
N LEU A 291 17.94 -5.08 -10.29
CA LEU A 291 17.63 -3.66 -10.39
C LEU A 291 18.89 -2.80 -10.37
N THR A 292 19.82 -3.10 -9.46
CA THR A 292 21.12 -2.44 -9.41
C THR A 292 21.90 -2.63 -10.72
N ALA A 293 21.98 -3.86 -11.22
CA ALA A 293 22.64 -4.19 -12.48
C ALA A 293 21.98 -3.49 -13.68
N SER A 294 20.65 -3.31 -13.67
CA SER A 294 19.93 -2.60 -14.73
C SER A 294 20.35 -1.13 -14.81
N GLY A 295 20.60 -0.48 -13.67
CA GLY A 295 21.08 0.90 -13.60
C GLY A 295 22.46 1.07 -14.23
N PHE A 296 23.39 0.14 -14.01
CA PHE A 296 24.71 0.17 -14.63
C PHE A 296 24.67 -0.14 -16.13
N SER A 297 23.80 -1.04 -16.56
CA SER A 297 23.69 -1.45 -17.98
C SER A 297 22.76 -0.57 -18.80
N HIS A 298 22.02 0.34 -18.18
CA HIS A 298 20.95 1.15 -18.80
C HIS A 298 19.95 0.32 -19.62
N SER A 299 19.72 -0.94 -19.23
CA SER A 299 18.86 -1.88 -19.96
C SER A 299 17.44 -1.87 -19.41
N ALA A 300 16.50 -1.27 -20.16
CA ALA A 300 15.08 -1.29 -19.82
C ALA A 300 14.48 -2.71 -19.76
N ARG A 301 15.02 -3.68 -20.54
CA ARG A 301 14.57 -5.07 -20.47
C ARG A 301 14.93 -5.72 -19.13
N ILE A 302 16.14 -5.51 -18.65
CA ILE A 302 16.57 -6.00 -17.33
C ILE A 302 15.71 -5.34 -16.24
N LEU A 303 15.47 -4.04 -16.32
CA LEU A 303 14.63 -3.29 -15.39
C LEU A 303 13.23 -3.92 -15.28
N VAL A 304 12.51 -4.08 -16.39
CA VAL A 304 11.14 -4.64 -16.39
C VAL A 304 11.12 -6.08 -15.90
N SER A 305 12.08 -6.92 -16.33
CA SER A 305 12.17 -8.31 -15.89
C SER A 305 12.41 -8.42 -14.39
N THR A 306 13.26 -7.57 -13.83
CA THR A 306 13.58 -7.56 -12.39
C THR A 306 12.45 -7.02 -11.54
N ILE A 307 11.67 -6.05 -12.03
CA ILE A 307 10.46 -5.57 -11.36
C ILE A 307 9.41 -6.69 -11.28
N THR A 308 9.20 -7.43 -12.37
CA THR A 308 8.28 -8.57 -12.36
C THR A 308 8.77 -9.68 -11.42
N LEU A 309 10.07 -9.94 -11.41
CA LEU A 309 10.70 -10.91 -10.51
C LEU A 309 10.57 -10.49 -9.03
N LEU A 310 10.71 -9.18 -8.75
CA LEU A 310 10.50 -8.62 -7.41
C LEU A 310 9.07 -8.88 -6.94
N GLY A 311 8.09 -8.61 -7.81
CA GLY A 311 6.69 -8.93 -7.53
C GLY A 311 6.47 -10.42 -7.28
N LEU A 312 7.05 -11.30 -8.09
CA LEU A 312 6.93 -12.75 -7.93
C LEU A 312 7.49 -13.22 -6.59
N GLY A 313 8.66 -12.72 -6.19
CA GLY A 313 9.25 -13.00 -4.89
C GLY A 313 8.37 -12.54 -3.73
N ALA A 314 7.78 -11.35 -3.84
CA ALA A 314 6.84 -10.82 -2.85
C ALA A 314 5.54 -11.64 -2.76
N GLY A 315 5.05 -12.14 -3.88
CA GLY A 315 3.86 -13.01 -3.90
C GLY A 315 4.08 -14.40 -3.30
N LEU A 316 5.34 -14.85 -3.22
CA LEU A 316 5.73 -16.11 -2.55
C LEU A 316 6.03 -15.93 -1.06
N PHE A 317 6.48 -14.73 -0.64
CA PHE A 317 6.77 -14.34 0.74
C PHE A 317 5.50 -14.09 1.53
#